data_17939899ecded3ee7b83334c76c047a9
#
_entry.id   17939899ecded3ee7b83334c76c047a9
#
_cell.length_a   1.000
_cell.length_b   1.000
_cell.length_c   1.000
_cell.angle_alpha   90.00
_cell.angle_beta   90.00
_cell.angle_gamma   90.00
#
_symmetry.space_group_name_H-M   'P 1'
#
loop_
_entity.id
_entity.type
_entity.pdbx_description
1 polymer ?
#
loop_
_entity_poly.entity_id
_entity_poly.type
_entity_poly.pdbx_seq_one_letter_code
_entity_poly.pdbx_strand_id
1 'polypeptide(L)'
;MSKTKYTENTSDNTMLVEREFNGTVEQVWRAWTESDLLAEWWAPEPFKAITKTMDFREGGHWHYYMLGPDGSKFWCMLHYLQIKNLEWFTGKDSFADENGNDNTDLPGMHWKNTFTSGGAGTIVTVLVTFSSKEDMQKITEMGFKEGFAMAHDNLDKLLKEMK
;
A
#
# COMPACT_ATOMS: atom_id res chain seq x y z
N MET A 1 -3.80 -17.10 13.10
CA MET A 1 -4.17 -16.17 12.00
C MET A 1 -3.59 -14.80 12.28
N SER A 2 -2.78 -14.30 11.37
CA SER A 2 -2.15 -12.99 11.54
C SER A 2 -3.16 -11.87 11.36
N LYS A 3 -3.02 -10.84 12.16
CA LYS A 3 -3.85 -9.64 12.06
C LYS A 3 -2.96 -8.43 11.86
N THR A 4 -3.47 -7.44 11.15
CA THR A 4 -2.77 -6.19 10.96
C THR A 4 -2.75 -5.41 12.27
N LYS A 5 -1.56 -4.99 12.68
CA LYS A 5 -1.37 -4.19 13.90
C LYS A 5 -1.04 -2.76 13.53
N TYR A 6 -1.64 -1.83 14.23
CA TYR A 6 -1.43 -0.40 13.99
C TYR A 6 -0.91 0.25 15.27
N THR A 7 0.15 1.04 15.13
CA THR A 7 0.69 1.84 16.22
C THR A 7 0.78 3.28 15.75
N GLU A 8 0.00 4.16 16.35
CA GLU A 8 -0.02 5.58 16.00
C GLU A 8 0.93 6.36 16.89
N ASN A 9 1.70 7.26 16.30
CA ASN A 9 2.54 8.22 17.02
C ASN A 9 2.15 9.62 16.59
N THR A 10 1.35 10.30 17.41
CA THR A 10 0.81 11.61 17.08
C THR A 10 1.85 12.73 17.22
N SER A 11 2.96 12.47 17.91
CA SER A 11 4.00 13.50 18.09
C SER A 11 4.82 13.71 16.82
N ASP A 12 4.96 12.68 15.98
CA ASP A 12 5.68 12.79 14.71
C ASP A 12 4.82 12.47 13.49
N ASN A 13 3.51 12.35 13.67
CA ASN A 13 2.54 12.12 12.61
C ASN A 13 2.81 10.81 11.84
N THR A 14 3.16 9.74 12.56
CA THR A 14 3.42 8.45 11.91
C THR A 14 2.45 7.38 12.38
N MET A 15 2.27 6.39 11.52
CA MET A 15 1.54 5.17 11.84
C MET A 15 2.40 3.99 11.41
N LEU A 16 2.69 3.08 12.34
CA LEU A 16 3.41 1.87 12.04
C LEU A 16 2.39 0.75 11.84
N VAL A 17 2.44 0.12 10.68
CA VAL A 17 1.56 -1.00 10.34
C VAL A 17 2.41 -2.24 10.23
N GLU A 18 2.04 -3.31 10.94
CA GLU A 18 2.81 -4.55 10.95
C GLU A 18 1.90 -5.74 10.71
N ARG A 19 2.36 -6.67 9.87
CA ARG A 19 1.63 -7.93 9.67
C ARG A 19 2.58 -9.01 9.19
N GLU A 20 2.38 -10.22 9.71
CA GLU A 20 3.07 -11.42 9.25
C GLU A 20 2.24 -12.08 8.15
N PHE A 21 2.91 -12.43 7.06
CA PHE A 21 2.29 -13.12 5.94
C PHE A 21 2.94 -14.50 5.75
N ASN A 22 2.14 -15.48 5.38
CA ASN A 22 2.62 -16.85 5.16
C ASN A 22 3.12 -16.99 3.71
N GLY A 23 4.34 -16.56 3.49
CA GLY A 23 5.02 -16.62 2.19
C GLY A 23 6.46 -16.23 2.35
N THR A 24 7.29 -16.56 1.36
CA THR A 24 8.70 -16.16 1.38
C THR A 24 8.82 -14.66 1.15
N VAL A 25 9.96 -14.08 1.53
CA VAL A 25 10.24 -12.67 1.24
C VAL A 25 10.06 -12.39 -0.25
N GLU A 26 10.55 -13.28 -1.10
CA GLU A 26 10.43 -13.12 -2.55
C GLU A 26 8.97 -13.09 -3.02
N GLN A 27 8.13 -13.99 -2.49
CA GLN A 27 6.71 -14.03 -2.85
C GLN A 27 5.99 -12.75 -2.39
N VAL A 28 6.23 -12.33 -1.15
CA VAL A 28 5.59 -11.14 -0.60
C VAL A 28 6.10 -9.88 -1.31
N TRP A 29 7.40 -9.79 -1.57
CA TRP A 29 7.98 -8.68 -2.33
C TRP A 29 7.34 -8.56 -3.71
N ARG A 30 7.20 -9.67 -4.43
CA ARG A 30 6.56 -9.68 -5.75
C ARG A 30 5.12 -9.19 -5.67
N ALA A 31 4.38 -9.63 -4.66
CA ALA A 31 2.99 -9.22 -4.48
C ALA A 31 2.86 -7.70 -4.28
N TRP A 32 3.87 -7.07 -3.69
CA TRP A 32 3.88 -5.63 -3.43
C TRP A 32 4.45 -4.80 -4.58
N THR A 33 5.11 -5.42 -5.56
CA THR A 33 5.87 -4.69 -6.59
C THR A 33 5.48 -5.01 -8.02
N GLU A 34 4.62 -6.00 -8.25
CA GLU A 34 4.15 -6.37 -9.59
C GLU A 34 2.69 -5.99 -9.75
N SER A 35 2.38 -5.29 -10.83
CA SER A 35 1.04 -4.72 -11.03
C SER A 35 -0.06 -5.78 -11.14
N ASP A 36 0.21 -6.90 -11.80
CA ASP A 36 -0.77 -7.98 -11.92
C ASP A 36 -1.09 -8.62 -10.56
N LEU A 37 -0.12 -8.69 -9.66
CA LEU A 37 -0.35 -9.20 -8.32
C LEU A 37 -1.04 -8.16 -7.44
N LEU A 38 -0.64 -6.89 -7.54
CA LEU A 38 -1.31 -5.79 -6.81
C LEU A 38 -2.79 -5.70 -7.18
N ALA A 39 -3.14 -5.98 -8.42
CA ALA A 39 -4.53 -5.96 -8.87
C ALA A 39 -5.40 -6.95 -8.09
N GLU A 40 -4.80 -8.00 -7.54
CA GLU A 40 -5.53 -9.06 -6.84
C GLU A 40 -5.82 -8.75 -5.37
N TRP A 41 -5.08 -7.81 -4.75
CA TRP A 41 -5.22 -7.63 -3.31
C TRP A 41 -5.26 -6.18 -2.82
N TRP A 42 -4.68 -5.24 -3.56
CA TRP A 42 -4.44 -3.87 -3.06
C TRP A 42 -5.73 -3.11 -2.72
N ALA A 43 -6.77 -3.23 -3.54
CA ALA A 43 -8.02 -2.51 -3.30
C ALA A 43 -8.93 -3.29 -2.37
N PRO A 44 -9.52 -2.63 -1.34
CA PRO A 44 -10.50 -3.30 -0.48
C PRO A 44 -11.79 -3.56 -1.26
N GLU A 45 -12.39 -4.74 -1.03
CA GLU A 45 -13.64 -5.08 -1.71
C GLU A 45 -14.75 -4.08 -1.33
N PRO A 46 -15.64 -3.73 -2.27
CA PRO A 46 -15.83 -4.29 -3.62
C PRO A 46 -15.00 -3.61 -4.72
N PHE A 47 -14.02 -2.79 -4.35
CA PHE A 47 -13.17 -2.09 -5.31
C PHE A 47 -12.11 -3.02 -5.90
N LYS A 48 -11.62 -2.64 -7.09
CA LYS A 48 -10.52 -3.33 -7.76
C LYS A 48 -9.44 -2.32 -8.14
N ALA A 49 -8.18 -2.71 -8.01
CA ALA A 49 -7.06 -1.87 -8.43
C ALA A 49 -6.73 -2.16 -9.89
N ILE A 50 -6.81 -1.14 -10.73
CA ILE A 50 -6.52 -1.24 -12.16
C ILE A 50 -5.34 -0.36 -12.47
N THR A 51 -4.25 -0.95 -12.94
CA THR A 51 -3.02 -0.22 -13.26
C THR A 51 -3.10 0.38 -14.66
N LYS A 52 -2.82 1.67 -14.76
CA LYS A 52 -2.63 2.34 -16.05
C LYS A 52 -1.18 2.23 -16.49
N THR A 53 -0.25 2.63 -15.62
CA THR A 53 1.18 2.50 -15.86
C THR A 53 1.90 2.16 -14.58
N MET A 54 2.97 1.40 -14.68
CA MET A 54 3.82 1.09 -13.55
C MET A 54 5.26 0.96 -13.99
N ASP A 55 6.13 1.66 -13.27
CA ASP A 55 7.56 1.61 -13.49
C ASP A 55 8.22 1.50 -12.13
N PHE A 56 8.48 0.26 -11.68
CA PHE A 56 9.03 0.02 -10.35
C PHE A 56 10.54 0.19 -10.37
N ARG A 57 10.98 1.42 -10.18
CA ARG A 57 12.39 1.81 -10.07
C ARG A 57 12.48 3.12 -9.29
N GLU A 58 13.66 3.44 -8.79
CA GLU A 58 13.86 4.74 -8.15
C GLU A 58 13.55 5.84 -9.14
N GLY A 59 12.69 6.77 -8.73
CA GLY A 59 12.19 7.83 -9.60
C GLY A 59 11.02 7.42 -10.49
N GLY A 60 10.63 6.14 -10.45
CA GLY A 60 9.47 5.66 -11.21
C GLY A 60 8.15 5.88 -10.47
N HIS A 61 7.09 5.23 -10.93
CA HIS A 61 5.75 5.46 -10.39
C HIS A 61 4.83 4.29 -10.63
N TRP A 62 3.71 4.31 -9.91
CA TRP A 62 2.57 3.42 -10.14
C TRP A 62 1.33 4.29 -10.24
N HIS A 63 0.78 4.40 -11.44
CA HIS A 63 -0.44 5.16 -11.72
C HIS A 63 -1.59 4.18 -11.92
N TYR A 64 -2.58 4.24 -11.05
CA TYR A 64 -3.68 3.29 -11.06
C TYR A 64 -4.95 3.96 -10.57
N TYR A 65 -6.06 3.27 -10.76
CA TYR A 65 -7.31 3.70 -10.15
C TYR A 65 -7.98 2.53 -9.43
N MET A 66 -8.75 2.87 -8.42
CA MET A 66 -9.62 1.91 -7.76
C MET A 66 -10.98 2.01 -8.40
N LEU A 67 -11.44 0.88 -8.96
CA LEU A 67 -12.70 0.80 -9.68
C LEU A 67 -13.80 0.31 -8.74
N GLY A 68 -14.83 1.14 -8.54
CA GLY A 68 -15.99 0.78 -7.73
C GLY A 68 -16.99 -0.03 -8.53
N PRO A 69 -17.93 -0.71 -7.86
CA PRO A 69 -18.93 -1.54 -8.52
C PRO A 69 -19.92 -0.74 -9.38
N ASP A 70 -20.04 0.56 -9.11
CA ASP A 70 -20.88 1.47 -9.89
C ASP A 70 -20.15 2.12 -11.07
N GLY A 71 -18.90 1.71 -11.32
CA GLY A 71 -18.08 2.30 -12.38
C GLY A 71 -17.27 3.51 -11.96
N SER A 72 -17.34 3.91 -10.70
CA SER A 72 -16.55 5.04 -10.18
C SER A 72 -15.07 4.71 -10.23
N LYS A 73 -14.25 5.70 -10.60
CA LYS A 73 -12.80 5.56 -10.66
C LYS A 73 -12.14 6.55 -9.70
N PHE A 74 -11.28 6.04 -8.83
CA PHE A 74 -10.51 6.86 -7.90
C PHE A 74 -9.04 6.74 -8.26
N TRP A 75 -8.52 7.76 -8.95
CA TRP A 75 -7.14 7.75 -9.45
C TRP A 75 -6.16 8.01 -8.33
N CYS A 76 -5.07 7.24 -8.34
CA CYS A 76 -4.01 7.31 -7.35
C CYS A 76 -2.65 7.25 -8.03
N MET A 77 -1.66 7.82 -7.36
CA MET A 77 -0.29 7.82 -7.85
C MET A 77 0.64 7.48 -6.68
N LEU A 78 1.54 6.54 -6.90
CA LEU A 78 2.62 6.24 -5.96
C LEU A 78 3.93 6.55 -6.66
N HIS A 79 4.69 7.50 -6.12
CA HIS A 79 6.02 7.85 -6.65
C HIS A 79 7.06 7.05 -5.86
N TYR A 80 7.82 6.21 -6.54
CA TYR A 80 8.88 5.43 -5.91
C TYR A 80 10.10 6.32 -5.67
N LEU A 81 10.60 6.33 -4.45
CA LEU A 81 11.74 7.18 -4.06
C LEU A 81 13.03 6.36 -4.00
N GLN A 82 13.11 5.42 -3.09
CA GLN A 82 14.29 4.57 -2.92
C GLN A 82 13.86 3.10 -2.88
N ILE A 83 14.68 2.24 -3.45
CA ILE A 83 14.41 0.81 -3.51
C ILE A 83 15.67 0.03 -3.14
N LYS A 84 15.54 -0.85 -2.15
CA LYS A 84 16.57 -1.83 -1.84
C LYS A 84 15.97 -3.20 -2.07
N ASN A 85 16.34 -3.85 -3.15
CA ASN A 85 15.69 -5.06 -3.64
C ASN A 85 15.54 -6.13 -2.56
N LEU A 86 14.32 -6.63 -2.40
CA LEU A 86 13.96 -7.69 -1.45
C LEU A 86 14.09 -7.29 0.03
N GLU A 87 14.36 -6.03 0.33
CA GLU A 87 14.49 -5.56 1.70
C GLU A 87 13.48 -4.47 2.04
N TRP A 88 13.48 -3.37 1.28
CA TRP A 88 12.53 -2.28 1.53
C TRP A 88 12.43 -1.36 0.32
N PHE A 89 11.34 -0.62 0.27
CA PHE A 89 11.21 0.50 -0.67
C PHE A 89 10.40 1.61 -0.03
N THR A 90 10.65 2.84 -0.49
CA THR A 90 9.92 4.01 -0.03
C THR A 90 9.17 4.63 -1.20
N GLY A 91 8.10 5.34 -0.88
CA GLY A 91 7.31 6.01 -1.88
C GLY A 91 6.44 7.08 -1.26
N LYS A 92 5.93 7.95 -2.12
CA LYS A 92 4.99 8.97 -1.72
C LYS A 92 3.72 8.78 -2.54
N ASP A 93 2.61 8.54 -1.86
CA ASP A 93 1.35 8.40 -2.57
C ASP A 93 0.61 9.72 -2.60
N SER A 94 -0.30 9.83 -3.57
CA SER A 94 -1.19 10.96 -3.68
C SER A 94 -2.43 10.53 -4.43
N PHE A 95 -3.51 11.27 -4.24
CA PHE A 95 -4.63 11.18 -5.16
C PHE A 95 -4.21 11.89 -6.44
N ALA A 96 -4.72 11.41 -7.57
CA ALA A 96 -4.29 11.91 -8.87
C ALA A 96 -5.48 11.98 -9.82
N ASP A 97 -5.22 12.49 -11.03
CA ASP A 97 -6.21 12.44 -12.10
C ASP A 97 -5.82 11.35 -13.12
N GLU A 98 -6.63 11.22 -14.15
CA GLU A 98 -6.41 10.24 -15.22
C GLU A 98 -5.08 10.45 -15.95
N ASN A 99 -4.58 11.67 -15.99
CA ASN A 99 -3.35 12.03 -16.67
C ASN A 99 -2.10 11.93 -15.78
N GLY A 100 -2.27 11.54 -14.52
CA GLY A 100 -1.15 11.38 -13.60
C GLY A 100 -0.76 12.65 -12.86
N ASN A 101 -1.59 13.67 -12.88
CA ASN A 101 -1.34 14.90 -12.13
C ASN A 101 -1.81 14.71 -10.69
N ASP A 102 -0.93 15.04 -9.73
CA ASP A 102 -1.26 14.90 -8.31
C ASP A 102 -2.33 15.90 -7.90
N ASN A 103 -3.29 15.44 -7.09
CA ASN A 103 -4.30 16.31 -6.51
C ASN A 103 -3.78 16.82 -5.16
N THR A 104 -3.25 18.04 -5.16
CA THR A 104 -2.66 18.63 -3.97
C THR A 104 -3.70 19.10 -2.94
N ASP A 105 -4.99 19.07 -3.30
CA ASP A 105 -6.07 19.42 -2.37
C ASP A 105 -6.37 18.31 -1.37
N LEU A 106 -5.87 17.11 -1.63
CA LEU A 106 -6.06 15.95 -0.76
C LEU A 106 -4.73 15.54 -0.14
N PRO A 107 -4.74 15.00 1.09
CA PRO A 107 -3.50 14.64 1.76
C PRO A 107 -2.83 13.43 1.10
N GLY A 108 -1.50 13.52 0.97
CA GLY A 108 -0.67 12.41 0.55
C GLY A 108 0.07 11.82 1.76
N MET A 109 0.73 10.68 1.54
CA MET A 109 1.46 9.99 2.60
C MET A 109 2.81 9.54 2.09
N HIS A 110 3.80 9.53 2.99
CA HIS A 110 5.10 8.91 2.72
C HIS A 110 5.07 7.50 3.30
N TRP A 111 5.52 6.52 2.53
CA TRP A 111 5.51 5.11 2.91
C TRP A 111 6.92 4.55 2.91
N LYS A 112 7.26 3.80 3.96
CA LYS A 112 8.43 2.94 3.95
C LYS A 112 7.96 1.53 4.23
N ASN A 113 8.11 0.66 3.26
CA ASN A 113 7.68 -0.74 3.32
C ASN A 113 8.90 -1.62 3.49
N THR A 114 8.99 -2.34 4.61
CA THR A 114 10.12 -3.19 4.95
C THR A 114 9.68 -4.64 5.02
N PHE A 115 10.46 -5.53 4.42
CA PHE A 115 10.16 -6.97 4.30
C PHE A 115 11.24 -7.75 5.02
N THR A 116 10.85 -8.47 6.07
CA THR A 116 11.80 -9.18 6.92
C THR A 116 11.36 -10.64 7.08
N SER A 117 12.27 -11.58 6.85
CA SER A 117 12.01 -12.99 7.12
C SER A 117 11.84 -13.19 8.63
N GLY A 118 10.78 -13.89 9.03
CA GLY A 118 10.54 -14.14 10.44
C GLY A 118 9.26 -14.93 10.66
N GLY A 119 9.18 -15.58 11.82
CA GLY A 119 8.02 -16.40 12.15
C GLY A 119 7.81 -17.49 11.11
N ALA A 120 6.59 -17.63 10.63
CA ALA A 120 6.22 -18.62 9.63
C ALA A 120 6.44 -18.14 8.18
N GLY A 121 6.91 -16.92 8.00
CA GLY A 121 7.06 -16.38 6.65
C GLY A 121 7.76 -15.04 6.61
N THR A 122 7.02 -13.99 6.26
CA THR A 122 7.56 -12.65 6.10
C THR A 122 6.78 -11.66 6.95
N ILE A 123 7.50 -10.81 7.68
CA ILE A 123 6.89 -9.71 8.41
C ILE A 123 7.02 -8.47 7.54
N VAL A 124 5.90 -7.85 7.21
CA VAL A 124 5.88 -6.57 6.49
C VAL A 124 5.60 -5.47 7.49
N THR A 125 6.50 -4.50 7.52
CA THR A 125 6.38 -3.33 8.37
C THR A 125 6.23 -2.12 7.46
N VAL A 126 5.15 -1.37 7.63
CA VAL A 126 4.86 -0.18 6.83
C VAL A 126 4.86 1.03 7.76
N LEU A 127 5.82 1.92 7.56
CA LEU A 127 5.83 3.18 8.30
C LEU A 127 5.21 4.26 7.41
N VAL A 128 4.05 4.74 7.82
CA VAL A 128 3.32 5.78 7.09
C VAL A 128 3.56 7.10 7.81
N THR A 129 4.06 8.10 7.08
CA THR A 129 4.27 9.43 7.61
C THR A 129 3.30 10.40 6.94
N PHE A 130 2.54 11.12 7.76
CA PHE A 130 1.57 12.10 7.30
C PHE A 130 2.18 13.49 7.36
N SER A 131 1.66 14.42 6.55
CA SER A 131 2.16 15.80 6.50
C SER A 131 1.85 16.58 7.78
N SER A 132 0.76 16.23 8.44
CA SER A 132 0.33 16.88 9.66
C SER A 132 -0.55 15.96 10.48
N LYS A 133 -0.80 16.33 11.73
CA LYS A 133 -1.71 15.59 12.60
C LYS A 133 -3.13 15.61 12.03
N GLU A 134 -3.54 16.71 11.44
CA GLU A 134 -4.85 16.89 10.83
C GLU A 134 -5.01 15.95 9.62
N ASP A 135 -3.97 15.84 8.79
CA ASP A 135 -3.99 14.93 7.65
C ASP A 135 -4.07 13.47 8.12
N MET A 136 -3.32 13.12 9.16
CA MET A 136 -3.37 11.79 9.75
C MET A 136 -4.78 11.44 10.22
N GLN A 137 -5.43 12.38 10.91
CA GLN A 137 -6.78 12.20 11.40
C GLN A 137 -7.77 12.06 10.24
N LYS A 138 -7.63 12.90 9.22
CA LYS A 138 -8.52 12.90 8.05
C LYS A 138 -8.45 11.55 7.31
N ILE A 139 -7.25 11.05 7.07
CA ILE A 139 -7.06 9.77 6.37
C ILE A 139 -7.59 8.61 7.21
N THR A 140 -7.37 8.65 8.53
CA THR A 140 -7.91 7.63 9.43
C THR A 140 -9.44 7.61 9.40
N GLU A 141 -10.07 8.79 9.38
CA GLU A 141 -11.53 8.92 9.30
C GLU A 141 -12.09 8.45 7.95
N MET A 142 -11.27 8.45 6.90
CA MET A 142 -11.65 7.95 5.59
C MET A 142 -11.66 6.42 5.52
N GLY A 143 -11.29 5.74 6.61
CA GLY A 143 -11.32 4.28 6.67
C GLY A 143 -10.01 3.60 6.30
N PHE A 144 -8.88 4.30 6.45
CA PHE A 144 -7.56 3.77 6.07
C PHE A 144 -7.25 2.42 6.74
N LYS A 145 -7.46 2.33 8.07
CA LYS A 145 -7.13 1.11 8.81
C LYS A 145 -7.96 -0.08 8.36
N GLU A 146 -9.26 0.13 8.22
CA GLU A 146 -10.21 -0.93 7.84
C GLU A 146 -9.93 -1.38 6.41
N GLY A 147 -9.70 -0.44 5.50
CA GLY A 147 -9.40 -0.74 4.11
C GLY A 147 -8.07 -1.48 3.95
N PHE A 148 -7.04 -1.03 4.65
CA PHE A 148 -5.72 -1.66 4.56
C PHE A 148 -5.73 -3.07 5.18
N ALA A 149 -6.43 -3.27 6.30
CA ALA A 149 -6.60 -4.59 6.90
C ALA A 149 -7.31 -5.55 5.94
N MET A 150 -8.34 -5.07 5.24
CA MET A 150 -9.06 -5.88 4.25
C MET A 150 -8.15 -6.23 3.07
N ALA A 151 -7.33 -5.29 2.61
CA ALA A 151 -6.36 -5.56 1.55
C ALA A 151 -5.35 -6.62 1.99
N HIS A 152 -4.87 -6.56 3.24
CA HIS A 152 -3.97 -7.56 3.78
C HIS A 152 -4.62 -8.95 3.84
N ASP A 153 -5.90 -9.02 4.16
CA ASP A 153 -6.63 -10.30 4.14
C ASP A 153 -6.71 -10.84 2.72
N ASN A 154 -6.88 -9.97 1.73
CA ASN A 154 -6.85 -10.37 0.32
C ASN A 154 -5.47 -10.90 -0.05
N LEU A 155 -4.41 -10.28 0.46
CA LEU A 155 -3.04 -10.73 0.20
C LEU A 155 -2.80 -12.13 0.80
N ASP A 156 -3.31 -12.40 1.98
CA ASP A 156 -3.23 -13.75 2.56
C ASP A 156 -3.81 -14.80 1.62
N LYS A 157 -4.95 -14.49 1.01
CA LYS A 157 -5.60 -15.40 0.06
C LYS A 157 -4.75 -15.60 -1.18
N LEU A 158 -4.20 -14.50 -1.70
CA LEU A 158 -3.34 -14.55 -2.89
C LEU A 158 -2.10 -15.40 -2.64
N LEU A 159 -1.46 -15.24 -1.50
CA LEU A 159 -0.23 -15.97 -1.17
C LEU A 159 -0.46 -17.49 -1.12
N LYS A 160 -1.65 -17.94 -0.74
CA LYS A 160 -1.99 -19.35 -0.76
C LYS A 160 -2.03 -19.91 -2.17
N GLU A 161 -2.32 -19.06 -3.15
CA GLU A 161 -2.41 -19.44 -4.56
C GLU A 161 -1.06 -19.33 -5.29
N MET A 162 -0.09 -18.63 -4.72
CA MET A 162 1.21 -18.35 -5.35
C MET A 162 2.24 -19.46 -5.18
N LYS A 163 1.90 -20.61 -4.73
CA LYS A 163 2.85 -21.68 -4.47
C LYS A 163 3.39 -22.33 -5.74
#